data_e79eef9ae2e5a9033253d40c9ceb7a40
#
_entry.id   e79eef9ae2e5a9033253d40c9ceb7a40
#
_cell.length_a   1.000
_cell.length_b   1.000
_cell.length_c   1.000
_cell.angle_alpha   90.00
_cell.angle_beta   90.00
_cell.angle_gamma   90.00
#
_symmetry.space_group_name_H-M   'P 1'
#
loop_
_entity.id
_entity.type
_entity.pdbx_description
1 polymer ?
#
loop_
_entity_poly.entity_id
_entity_poly.type
_entity_poly.pdbx_seq_one_letter_code
_entity_poly.pdbx_strand_id
1 'polypeptide(L)'
;VVDIDIKGFFDNVNHGKLLKQMWAMGIRDKKLLSIISAMLRAEVAGIGFPERGTPQGGIISPLLSNIVLNELDWWIASQWEDFPTRKKYATGTNYNGTENKGNKYKMLRDYTRLKEVTCVRYADDFKLFAKNYGQAKKLFYAVEGWLKGRLGLSISPEKSKIVNLKESYSEFLGFRMKAVNHGSEHKPKFVVESHIREKSLEKVQRDMKRLIHDIEFPGHGKRAEHAAVARFNSYVIGVHNYYSMATFICHDFHTLAFSVHKSLNARLKKRLKTVKQVRKRKLGYVIPDYIKERYGDSEQLKFVRGYALAPIGYVKHRNPMMKRCITNSYTPEGREAVHKMLGKSIDTGIMH
;
A
#
# COMPACT_ATOMS: atom_id res chain seq x y z
N VAL A 1 0.52 -12.71 14.03
CA VAL A 1 -0.29 -12.22 12.91
C VAL A 1 -0.90 -13.40 12.19
N VAL A 2 -2.15 -13.25 11.79
CA VAL A 2 -2.84 -14.21 10.93
C VAL A 2 -2.91 -13.59 9.54
N ASP A 3 -2.25 -14.23 8.59
CA ASP A 3 -2.29 -13.87 7.17
C ASP A 3 -3.35 -14.76 6.52
N ILE A 4 -4.36 -14.16 5.89
CA ILE A 4 -5.44 -14.89 5.20
C ILE A 4 -5.52 -14.43 3.77
N ASP A 5 -5.50 -15.39 2.84
CA ASP A 5 -5.69 -15.18 1.40
C ASP A 5 -6.99 -15.87 0.98
N ILE A 6 -7.90 -15.14 0.36
CA ILE A 6 -9.16 -15.68 -0.13
C ILE A 6 -8.93 -16.30 -1.51
N LYS A 7 -9.29 -17.58 -1.65
CA LYS A 7 -9.09 -18.33 -2.90
C LYS A 7 -9.97 -17.76 -4.02
N GLY A 8 -9.32 -17.22 -5.07
CA GLY A 8 -10.00 -16.72 -6.26
C GLY A 8 -11.11 -15.71 -5.91
N PHE A 9 -10.82 -14.74 -5.05
CA PHE A 9 -11.83 -13.84 -4.49
C PHE A 9 -12.71 -13.20 -5.58
N PHE A 10 -12.06 -12.56 -6.58
CA PHE A 10 -12.79 -11.88 -7.65
C PHE A 10 -13.68 -12.81 -8.47
N ASP A 11 -13.31 -14.07 -8.61
CA ASP A 11 -14.04 -15.07 -9.42
C ASP A 11 -15.20 -15.72 -8.61
N ASN A 12 -15.23 -15.55 -7.29
CA ASN A 12 -16.17 -16.21 -6.41
C ASN A 12 -17.19 -15.29 -5.74
N VAL A 13 -17.22 -14.01 -6.07
CA VAL A 13 -18.20 -13.06 -5.53
C VAL A 13 -19.61 -13.43 -5.98
N ASN A 14 -20.52 -13.67 -5.04
CA ASN A 14 -21.91 -13.98 -5.35
C ASN A 14 -22.69 -12.70 -5.70
N HIS A 15 -23.20 -12.61 -6.95
CA HIS A 15 -23.90 -11.43 -7.48
C HIS A 15 -25.14 -11.06 -6.62
N GLY A 16 -25.95 -12.04 -6.24
CA GLY A 16 -27.15 -11.81 -5.44
C GLY A 16 -26.84 -11.28 -4.04
N LYS A 17 -25.80 -11.83 -3.39
CA LYS A 17 -25.34 -11.30 -2.09
C LYS A 17 -24.81 -9.87 -2.21
N LEU A 18 -23.98 -9.60 -3.21
CA LEU A 18 -23.44 -8.26 -3.46
C LEU A 18 -24.56 -7.22 -3.62
N LEU A 19 -25.56 -7.50 -4.46
CA LEU A 19 -26.68 -6.57 -4.68
C LEU A 19 -27.50 -6.36 -3.40
N LYS A 20 -27.71 -7.42 -2.58
CA LYS A 20 -28.36 -7.29 -1.27
C LYS A 20 -27.55 -6.44 -0.29
N GLN A 21 -26.21 -6.60 -0.28
CA GLN A 21 -25.32 -5.78 0.55
C GLN A 21 -25.36 -4.31 0.11
N MET A 22 -25.32 -4.03 -1.19
CA MET A 22 -25.50 -2.67 -1.70
C MET A 22 -26.81 -2.03 -1.25
N TRP A 23 -27.91 -2.79 -1.36
CA TRP A 23 -29.21 -2.35 -0.88
C TRP A 23 -29.23 -2.04 0.62
N ALA A 24 -28.64 -2.91 1.42
CA ALA A 24 -28.51 -2.75 2.87
C ALA A 24 -27.65 -1.54 3.28
N MET A 25 -26.64 -1.20 2.48
CA MET A 25 -25.79 0.00 2.65
C MET A 25 -26.49 1.31 2.26
N GLY A 26 -27.72 1.25 1.73
CA GLY A 26 -28.49 2.44 1.34
C GLY A 26 -28.47 2.75 -0.15
N ILE A 27 -27.82 1.96 -0.98
CA ILE A 27 -27.84 2.10 -2.45
C ILE A 27 -29.15 1.47 -2.96
N ARG A 28 -30.23 2.27 -2.99
CA ARG A 28 -31.60 1.79 -3.28
C ARG A 28 -32.12 2.18 -4.66
N ASP A 29 -31.29 2.76 -5.51
CA ASP A 29 -31.63 3.05 -6.91
C ASP A 29 -31.71 1.72 -7.70
N LYS A 30 -32.92 1.34 -8.06
CA LYS A 30 -33.19 0.11 -8.81
C LYS A 30 -32.56 0.12 -10.21
N LYS A 31 -32.48 1.29 -10.87
CA LYS A 31 -31.86 1.40 -12.20
C LYS A 31 -30.35 1.15 -12.09
N LEU A 32 -29.69 1.78 -11.11
CA LEU A 32 -28.26 1.54 -10.86
C LEU A 32 -27.96 0.08 -10.53
N LEU A 33 -28.75 -0.54 -9.66
CA LEU A 33 -28.58 -1.96 -9.30
C LEU A 33 -28.82 -2.89 -10.51
N SER A 34 -29.76 -2.56 -11.37
CA SER A 34 -30.01 -3.29 -12.63
C SER A 34 -28.81 -3.18 -13.58
N ILE A 35 -28.25 -2.00 -13.75
CA ILE A 35 -27.03 -1.78 -14.56
C ILE A 35 -25.86 -2.60 -14.01
N ILE A 36 -25.61 -2.53 -12.70
CA ILE A 36 -24.54 -3.30 -12.05
C ILE A 36 -24.79 -4.82 -12.23
N SER A 37 -26.03 -5.27 -12.07
CA SER A 37 -26.39 -6.66 -12.32
C SER A 37 -26.11 -7.09 -13.76
N ALA A 38 -26.43 -6.25 -14.74
CA ALA A 38 -26.15 -6.51 -16.15
C ALA A 38 -24.63 -6.55 -16.42
N MET A 39 -23.87 -5.62 -15.83
CA MET A 39 -22.40 -5.61 -15.94
C MET A 39 -21.76 -6.88 -15.36
N LEU A 40 -22.24 -7.35 -14.21
CA LEU A 40 -21.72 -8.57 -13.56
C LEU A 40 -22.01 -9.83 -14.37
N ARG A 41 -23.08 -9.84 -15.14
CA ARG A 41 -23.51 -10.97 -16.00
C ARG A 41 -23.11 -10.81 -17.47
N ALA A 42 -22.39 -9.74 -17.80
CA ALA A 42 -21.91 -9.53 -19.16
C ALA A 42 -21.01 -10.68 -19.61
N GLU A 43 -21.07 -11.01 -20.89
CA GLU A 43 -20.26 -12.06 -21.47
C GLU A 43 -18.76 -11.73 -21.33
N VAL A 44 -17.99 -12.69 -20.84
CA VAL A 44 -16.53 -12.60 -20.73
C VAL A 44 -15.91 -13.54 -21.76
N ALA A 45 -15.06 -13.00 -22.61
CA ALA A 45 -14.37 -13.77 -23.65
C ALA A 45 -13.65 -14.99 -23.05
N GLY A 46 -13.95 -16.17 -23.58
CA GLY A 46 -13.39 -17.45 -23.13
C GLY A 46 -14.05 -18.06 -21.88
N ILE A 47 -15.00 -17.36 -21.22
CA ILE A 47 -15.72 -17.85 -20.04
C ILE A 47 -17.23 -17.94 -20.32
N GLY A 48 -17.78 -17.07 -21.18
CA GLY A 48 -19.22 -16.94 -21.42
C GLY A 48 -19.90 -16.02 -20.38
N PHE A 49 -21.12 -16.36 -19.97
CA PHE A 49 -21.91 -15.58 -19.02
C PHE A 49 -21.64 -16.04 -17.57
N PRO A 50 -20.93 -15.25 -16.76
CA PRO A 50 -20.57 -15.67 -15.41
C PRO A 50 -21.79 -15.62 -14.46
N GLU A 51 -22.01 -16.68 -13.68
CA GLU A 51 -23.02 -16.70 -12.60
C GLU A 51 -22.52 -16.05 -11.31
N ARG A 52 -21.22 -15.89 -11.16
CA ARG A 52 -20.53 -15.30 -10.01
C ARG A 52 -19.22 -14.64 -10.44
N GLY A 53 -18.67 -13.83 -9.57
CA GLY A 53 -17.41 -13.13 -9.80
C GLY A 53 -17.63 -11.69 -10.24
N THR A 54 -16.53 -10.95 -10.24
CA THR A 54 -16.44 -9.58 -10.77
C THR A 54 -15.39 -9.58 -11.87
N PRO A 55 -15.64 -8.94 -13.04
CA PRO A 55 -14.69 -8.94 -14.14
C PRO A 55 -13.30 -8.45 -13.70
N GLN A 56 -12.27 -9.26 -13.87
CA GLN A 56 -10.89 -8.85 -13.56
C GLN A 56 -10.47 -7.74 -14.53
N GLY A 57 -9.91 -6.64 -13.95
CA GLY A 57 -9.55 -5.45 -14.74
C GLY A 57 -10.70 -4.46 -14.96
N GLY A 58 -11.92 -4.77 -14.56
CA GLY A 58 -13.03 -3.83 -14.58
C GLY A 58 -12.83 -2.67 -13.60
N ILE A 59 -13.11 -1.44 -14.02
CA ILE A 59 -12.91 -0.23 -13.20
C ILE A 59 -13.72 -0.27 -11.89
N ILE A 60 -14.91 -0.86 -11.91
CA ILE A 60 -15.82 -0.96 -10.75
C ILE A 60 -15.49 -2.16 -9.85
N SER A 61 -14.79 -3.17 -10.33
CA SER A 61 -14.56 -4.42 -9.60
C SER A 61 -13.89 -4.24 -8.22
N PRO A 62 -12.88 -3.37 -8.04
CA PRO A 62 -12.31 -3.11 -6.73
C PRO A 62 -13.31 -2.51 -5.73
N LEU A 63 -14.23 -1.65 -6.21
CA LEU A 63 -15.28 -1.07 -5.37
C LEU A 63 -16.29 -2.14 -4.94
N LEU A 64 -16.78 -2.95 -5.87
CA LEU A 64 -17.72 -4.03 -5.59
C LEU A 64 -17.13 -5.06 -4.62
N SER A 65 -15.87 -5.41 -4.81
CA SER A 65 -15.13 -6.30 -3.93
C SER A 65 -15.01 -5.76 -2.51
N ASN A 66 -14.76 -4.46 -2.37
CA ASN A 66 -14.73 -3.81 -1.06
C ASN A 66 -16.11 -3.78 -0.39
N ILE A 67 -17.19 -3.65 -1.16
CA ILE A 67 -18.57 -3.75 -0.64
C ILE A 67 -18.82 -5.15 -0.06
N VAL A 68 -18.40 -6.21 -0.76
CA VAL A 68 -18.54 -7.59 -0.27
C VAL A 68 -17.83 -7.79 1.05
N LEU A 69 -16.60 -7.35 1.17
CA LEU A 69 -15.78 -7.56 2.36
C LEU A 69 -16.03 -6.54 3.49
N ASN A 70 -16.78 -5.47 3.23
CA ASN A 70 -17.19 -4.52 4.27
C ASN A 70 -17.95 -5.20 5.43
N GLU A 71 -18.72 -6.23 5.13
CA GLU A 71 -19.43 -7.01 6.14
C GLU A 71 -18.46 -7.78 7.05
N LEU A 72 -17.34 -8.27 6.49
CA LEU A 72 -16.25 -8.87 7.26
C LEU A 72 -15.57 -7.84 8.18
N ASP A 73 -15.33 -6.63 7.67
CA ASP A 73 -14.72 -5.55 8.47
C ASP A 73 -15.59 -5.20 9.68
N TRP A 74 -16.90 -5.03 9.48
CA TRP A 74 -17.86 -4.77 10.56
C TRP A 74 -17.94 -5.93 11.56
N TRP A 75 -17.94 -7.17 11.07
CA TRP A 75 -17.99 -8.33 11.94
C TRP A 75 -16.72 -8.41 12.81
N ILE A 76 -15.52 -8.23 12.24
CA ILE A 76 -14.27 -8.25 13.02
C ILE A 76 -14.25 -7.09 14.02
N ALA A 77 -14.60 -5.87 13.60
CA ALA A 77 -14.63 -4.70 14.47
C ALA A 77 -15.59 -4.91 15.67
N SER A 78 -16.74 -5.55 15.44
CA SER A 78 -17.71 -5.86 16.50
C SER A 78 -17.19 -6.84 17.55
N GLN A 79 -16.16 -7.64 17.24
CA GLN A 79 -15.58 -8.60 18.19
C GLN A 79 -14.68 -7.93 19.23
N TRP A 80 -14.16 -6.72 18.94
CA TRP A 80 -13.24 -6.02 19.83
C TRP A 80 -13.37 -4.50 19.75
N GLU A 81 -13.04 -3.88 18.62
CA GLU A 81 -12.88 -2.43 18.51
C GLU A 81 -14.19 -1.68 18.78
N ASP A 82 -15.30 -2.20 18.24
CA ASP A 82 -16.63 -1.62 18.37
C ASP A 82 -17.57 -2.44 19.27
N PHE A 83 -16.98 -3.34 20.04
CA PHE A 83 -17.76 -4.11 21.02
C PHE A 83 -18.56 -3.17 21.94
N PRO A 84 -19.89 -3.39 22.11
CA PRO A 84 -20.74 -2.50 22.89
C PRO A 84 -20.39 -2.54 24.38
N THR A 85 -20.31 -1.37 25.01
CA THR A 85 -20.06 -1.23 26.45
C THR A 85 -21.20 -0.45 27.10
N ARG A 86 -21.54 -0.80 28.37
CA ARG A 86 -22.60 -0.09 29.12
C ARG A 86 -22.32 1.41 29.31
N LYS A 87 -21.05 1.79 29.43
CA LYS A 87 -20.58 3.18 29.59
C LYS A 87 -19.73 3.55 28.40
N LYS A 88 -19.72 4.83 28.03
CA LYS A 88 -18.80 5.38 27.03
C LYS A 88 -17.43 5.58 27.68
N TYR A 89 -16.47 4.73 27.39
CA TYR A 89 -15.10 4.79 27.89
C TYR A 89 -14.16 5.61 27.00
N ALA A 90 -14.47 5.73 25.71
CA ALA A 90 -13.73 6.56 24.78
C ALA A 90 -14.31 7.98 24.79
N THR A 91 -13.70 8.89 25.57
CA THR A 91 -14.21 10.27 25.77
C THR A 91 -13.28 11.34 25.23
N GLY A 92 -12.06 10.98 24.84
CA GLY A 92 -11.06 11.89 24.31
C GLY A 92 -10.81 11.66 22.83
N THR A 93 -10.17 12.66 22.19
CA THR A 93 -9.74 12.60 20.80
C THR A 93 -8.22 12.57 20.75
N ASN A 94 -7.64 11.73 19.92
CA ASN A 94 -6.23 11.68 19.65
C ASN A 94 -5.77 12.90 18.84
N TYR A 95 -4.47 13.18 18.84
CA TYR A 95 -3.86 14.26 18.06
C TYR A 95 -4.25 14.23 16.55
N ASN A 96 -4.46 13.04 15.98
CA ASN A 96 -4.85 12.86 14.58
C ASN A 96 -6.38 12.97 14.33
N GLY A 97 -7.17 13.39 15.32
CA GLY A 97 -8.62 13.54 15.20
C GLY A 97 -9.42 12.26 15.41
N THR A 98 -8.80 11.11 15.61
CA THR A 98 -9.50 9.86 15.89
C THR A 98 -9.93 9.75 17.35
N GLU A 99 -11.01 9.00 17.63
CA GLU A 99 -11.46 8.73 19.00
C GLU A 99 -10.38 7.95 19.78
N ASN A 100 -10.09 8.40 21.00
CA ASN A 100 -9.15 7.70 21.89
C ASN A 100 -9.85 6.52 22.57
N LYS A 101 -9.68 5.33 22.04
CA LYS A 101 -10.25 4.08 22.55
C LYS A 101 -9.40 3.40 23.66
N GLY A 102 -8.32 4.02 24.13
CA GLY A 102 -7.38 3.43 25.07
C GLY A 102 -8.05 2.92 26.35
N ASN A 103 -8.88 3.74 26.98
CA ASN A 103 -9.62 3.36 28.19
C ASN A 103 -10.64 2.26 27.93
N LYS A 104 -11.31 2.27 26.77
CA LYS A 104 -12.21 1.19 26.34
C LYS A 104 -11.47 -0.15 26.25
N TYR A 105 -10.33 -0.15 25.55
CA TYR A 105 -9.52 -1.36 25.38
C TYR A 105 -8.95 -1.89 26.71
N LYS A 106 -8.55 -0.99 27.63
CA LYS A 106 -8.12 -1.37 28.97
C LYS A 106 -9.27 -2.10 29.70
N MET A 107 -10.46 -1.50 29.72
CA MET A 107 -11.64 -2.11 30.33
C MET A 107 -11.95 -3.48 29.75
N LEU A 108 -11.94 -3.61 28.41
CA LEU A 108 -12.22 -4.89 27.76
C LEU A 108 -11.18 -5.97 28.12
N ARG A 109 -9.90 -5.59 28.25
CA ARG A 109 -8.83 -6.53 28.68
C ARG A 109 -8.98 -6.99 30.11
N ASP A 110 -9.27 -6.04 31.01
CA ASP A 110 -9.22 -6.28 32.45
C ASP A 110 -10.49 -6.99 32.95
N TYR A 111 -11.64 -6.73 32.35
CA TYR A 111 -12.96 -7.21 32.84
C TYR A 111 -13.71 -8.15 31.91
N THR A 112 -13.13 -8.54 30.77
CA THR A 112 -13.78 -9.47 29.85
C THR A 112 -12.84 -10.58 29.39
N ARG A 113 -13.43 -11.66 28.83
CA ARG A 113 -12.69 -12.76 28.18
C ARG A 113 -12.58 -12.58 26.67
N LEU A 114 -12.92 -11.39 26.14
CA LEU A 114 -12.85 -11.08 24.72
C LEU A 114 -11.42 -11.22 24.19
N LYS A 115 -11.32 -11.56 22.92
CA LYS A 115 -10.03 -11.69 22.24
C LYS A 115 -9.73 -10.38 21.55
N GLU A 116 -8.62 -9.76 21.95
CA GLU A 116 -8.13 -8.56 21.28
C GLU A 116 -7.75 -8.91 19.84
N VAL A 117 -8.36 -8.22 18.89
CA VAL A 117 -8.12 -8.37 17.46
C VAL A 117 -8.14 -7.01 16.76
N THR A 118 -7.18 -6.79 15.92
CA THR A 118 -7.16 -5.65 14.99
C THR A 118 -7.00 -6.18 13.57
N CYS A 119 -7.83 -5.69 12.65
CA CYS A 119 -7.77 -6.04 11.24
C CYS A 119 -7.16 -4.92 10.44
N VAL A 120 -6.26 -5.26 9.52
CA VAL A 120 -5.78 -4.36 8.47
C VAL A 120 -6.04 -5.03 7.14
N ARG A 121 -6.84 -4.41 6.28
CA ARG A 121 -7.25 -4.95 4.99
C ARG A 121 -6.99 -3.97 3.85
N TYR A 122 -6.52 -4.52 2.76
CA TYR A 122 -6.42 -3.84 1.47
C TYR A 122 -6.98 -4.76 0.38
N ALA A 123 -8.17 -4.44 -0.10
CA ALA A 123 -8.95 -5.33 -0.98
C ALA A 123 -9.17 -6.72 -0.34
N ASP A 124 -8.70 -7.77 -0.96
CA ASP A 124 -8.75 -9.16 -0.50
C ASP A 124 -7.55 -9.59 0.36
N ASP A 125 -6.48 -8.81 0.37
CA ASP A 125 -5.30 -9.04 1.23
C ASP A 125 -5.52 -8.42 2.60
N PHE A 126 -5.60 -9.24 3.65
CA PHE A 126 -5.82 -8.75 5.01
C PHE A 126 -5.07 -9.54 6.07
N LYS A 127 -4.82 -8.85 7.17
CA LYS A 127 -4.09 -9.37 8.32
C LYS A 127 -4.84 -9.13 9.61
N LEU A 128 -4.82 -10.14 10.48
CA LEU A 128 -5.36 -10.03 11.83
C LEU A 128 -4.23 -10.08 12.85
N PHE A 129 -4.22 -9.12 13.73
CA PHE A 129 -3.24 -9.05 14.81
C PHE A 129 -3.87 -9.61 16.09
N ALA A 130 -3.19 -10.57 16.71
CA ALA A 130 -3.58 -11.22 17.94
C ALA A 130 -2.45 -11.19 18.98
N LYS A 131 -2.80 -11.25 20.25
CA LYS A 131 -1.84 -11.17 21.35
C LYS A 131 -0.91 -12.39 21.45
N ASN A 132 -1.41 -13.57 21.13
CA ASN A 132 -0.67 -14.83 21.23
C ASN A 132 -1.14 -15.85 20.18
N TYR A 133 -0.39 -16.95 20.05
CA TYR A 133 -0.67 -18.00 19.07
C TYR A 133 -2.04 -18.66 19.26
N GLY A 134 -2.45 -18.96 20.51
CA GLY A 134 -3.74 -19.59 20.78
C GLY A 134 -4.94 -18.72 20.34
N GLN A 135 -4.83 -17.39 20.53
CA GLN A 135 -5.83 -16.45 20.01
C GLN A 135 -5.78 -16.37 18.48
N ALA A 136 -4.57 -16.29 17.89
CA ALA A 136 -4.40 -16.27 16.45
C ALA A 136 -5.05 -17.50 15.78
N LYS A 137 -4.83 -18.69 16.34
CA LYS A 137 -5.43 -19.94 15.85
C LYS A 137 -6.98 -19.91 15.91
N LYS A 138 -7.54 -19.42 17.01
CA LYS A 138 -9.01 -19.27 17.15
C LYS A 138 -9.57 -18.26 16.14
N LEU A 139 -8.90 -17.14 15.92
CA LEU A 139 -9.30 -16.14 14.93
C LEU A 139 -9.22 -16.68 13.50
N PHE A 140 -8.18 -17.44 13.18
CA PHE A 140 -8.04 -18.08 11.88
C PHE A 140 -9.28 -18.92 11.53
N TYR A 141 -9.65 -19.86 12.39
CA TYR A 141 -10.82 -20.72 12.16
C TYR A 141 -12.15 -19.96 12.22
N ALA A 142 -12.26 -18.95 13.09
CA ALA A 142 -13.46 -18.13 13.16
C ALA A 142 -13.71 -17.35 11.86
N VAL A 143 -12.66 -16.76 11.30
CA VAL A 143 -12.74 -16.01 10.02
C VAL A 143 -12.99 -16.98 8.85
N GLU A 144 -12.30 -18.11 8.80
CA GLU A 144 -12.55 -19.15 7.80
C GLU A 144 -14.01 -19.60 7.80
N GLY A 145 -14.55 -19.96 8.97
CA GLY A 145 -15.94 -20.37 9.12
C GLY A 145 -16.92 -19.26 8.75
N TRP A 146 -16.61 -18.02 9.11
CA TRP A 146 -17.44 -16.86 8.77
C TRP A 146 -17.46 -16.59 7.26
N LEU A 147 -16.30 -16.58 6.61
CA LEU A 147 -16.17 -16.39 5.15
C LEU A 147 -16.98 -17.46 4.40
N LYS A 148 -16.82 -18.72 4.81
CA LYS A 148 -17.54 -19.86 4.21
C LYS A 148 -19.05 -19.77 4.44
N GLY A 149 -19.48 -19.57 5.68
CA GLY A 149 -20.90 -19.55 6.04
C GLY A 149 -21.62 -18.31 5.55
N ARG A 150 -21.00 -17.13 5.70
CA ARG A 150 -21.65 -15.85 5.39
C ARG A 150 -21.50 -15.45 3.92
N LEU A 151 -20.29 -15.53 3.38
CA LEU A 151 -20.02 -15.06 2.01
C LEU A 151 -19.94 -16.20 0.97
N GLY A 152 -19.80 -17.46 1.40
CA GLY A 152 -19.58 -18.59 0.52
C GLY A 152 -18.17 -18.58 -0.10
N LEU A 153 -17.23 -17.94 0.59
CA LEU A 153 -15.84 -17.81 0.16
C LEU A 153 -14.95 -18.79 0.93
N SER A 154 -13.94 -19.33 0.26
CA SER A 154 -12.96 -20.23 0.87
C SER A 154 -11.60 -19.55 0.96
N ILE A 155 -10.84 -19.87 1.99
CA ILE A 155 -9.44 -19.42 2.10
C ILE A 155 -8.52 -20.31 1.25
N SER A 156 -7.34 -19.79 0.91
CA SER A 156 -6.26 -20.56 0.30
C SER A 156 -5.36 -21.13 1.40
N PRO A 157 -5.41 -22.45 1.68
CA PRO A 157 -4.59 -23.04 2.77
C PRO A 157 -3.09 -22.89 2.54
N GLU A 158 -2.66 -22.86 1.29
CA GLU A 158 -1.24 -22.76 0.91
C GLU A 158 -0.64 -21.38 1.20
N LYS A 159 -1.49 -20.34 1.15
CA LYS A 159 -1.07 -18.95 1.33
C LYS A 159 -1.46 -18.38 2.69
N SER A 160 -2.44 -19.00 3.35
CA SER A 160 -2.91 -18.56 4.67
C SER A 160 -2.06 -19.18 5.78
N LYS A 161 -1.58 -18.36 6.72
CA LYS A 161 -0.67 -18.80 7.77
C LYS A 161 -0.72 -17.94 9.02
N ILE A 162 -0.26 -18.50 10.12
CA ILE A 162 -0.04 -17.75 11.36
C ILE A 162 1.45 -17.51 11.51
N VAL A 163 1.85 -16.24 11.67
CA VAL A 163 3.25 -15.81 11.76
C VAL A 163 3.52 -15.21 13.14
N ASN A 164 4.56 -15.67 13.82
CA ASN A 164 5.11 -15.00 14.99
C ASN A 164 6.03 -13.86 14.56
N LEU A 165 5.57 -12.61 14.71
CA LEU A 165 6.36 -11.44 14.30
C LEU A 165 7.67 -11.27 15.06
N LYS A 166 7.85 -11.89 16.23
CA LYS A 166 9.12 -11.86 16.97
C LYS A 166 10.19 -12.78 16.35
N GLU A 167 9.77 -13.77 15.58
CA GLU A 167 10.66 -14.79 15.00
C GLU A 167 10.80 -14.63 13.49
N SER A 168 9.71 -14.33 12.80
CA SER A 168 9.63 -14.34 11.35
C SER A 168 9.00 -13.07 10.79
N TYR A 169 9.37 -12.73 9.56
CA TYR A 169 8.75 -11.62 8.83
C TYR A 169 7.35 -12.00 8.33
N SER A 170 6.41 -11.07 8.47
CA SER A 170 5.14 -11.08 7.75
C SER A 170 5.20 -10.08 6.60
N GLU A 171 4.72 -10.46 5.42
CA GLU A 171 4.74 -9.63 4.21
C GLU A 171 3.37 -9.03 3.95
N PHE A 172 3.30 -7.74 3.63
CA PHE A 172 2.07 -7.03 3.28
C PHE A 172 2.34 -5.88 2.32
N LEU A 173 1.63 -5.82 1.21
CA LEU A 173 1.72 -4.73 0.22
C LEU A 173 3.15 -4.40 -0.23
N GLY A 174 3.97 -5.41 -0.43
CA GLY A 174 5.36 -5.21 -0.87
C GLY A 174 6.36 -4.83 0.24
N PHE A 175 5.90 -4.77 1.48
CA PHE A 175 6.73 -4.64 2.68
C PHE A 175 6.86 -5.98 3.39
N ARG A 176 7.93 -6.14 4.15
CA ARG A 176 8.08 -7.18 5.18
C ARG A 176 8.30 -6.52 6.53
N MET A 177 7.67 -7.03 7.56
CA MET A 177 7.72 -6.46 8.91
C MET A 177 7.99 -7.53 9.96
N LYS A 178 8.74 -7.14 11.00
CA LYS A 178 9.10 -7.99 12.14
C LYS A 178 9.10 -7.14 13.41
N ALA A 179 8.81 -7.73 14.56
CA ALA A 179 8.94 -7.09 15.86
C ALA A 179 10.30 -7.43 16.45
N VAL A 180 11.18 -6.45 16.58
CA VAL A 180 12.54 -6.61 17.08
C VAL A 180 12.65 -6.00 18.47
N ASN A 181 13.37 -6.67 19.36
CA ASN A 181 13.61 -6.16 20.71
C ASN A 181 14.75 -5.14 20.71
N HIS A 182 14.45 -3.89 20.95
CA HIS A 182 15.41 -2.79 21.15
C HIS A 182 15.66 -2.47 22.63
N GLY A 183 15.05 -3.24 23.54
CA GLY A 183 15.28 -3.14 24.98
C GLY A 183 16.34 -4.14 25.47
N SER A 184 16.61 -4.10 26.77
CA SER A 184 17.43 -5.11 27.41
C SER A 184 16.64 -6.44 27.59
N GLU A 185 17.36 -7.50 27.93
CA GLU A 185 16.79 -8.81 28.24
C GLU A 185 15.75 -8.75 29.37
N HIS A 186 16.03 -7.93 30.40
CA HIS A 186 15.15 -7.72 31.55
C HIS A 186 14.00 -6.72 31.31
N LYS A 187 14.15 -5.82 30.34
CA LYS A 187 13.11 -4.84 29.96
C LYS A 187 12.96 -4.82 28.42
N PRO A 188 12.32 -5.85 27.84
CA PRO A 188 12.18 -5.92 26.40
C PRO A 188 11.27 -4.83 25.88
N LYS A 189 11.73 -4.12 24.86
CA LYS A 189 10.99 -3.10 24.13
C LYS A 189 10.90 -3.49 22.66
N PHE A 190 9.79 -4.11 22.28
CA PHE A 190 9.58 -4.49 20.89
C PHE A 190 9.18 -3.30 20.04
N VAL A 191 9.86 -3.14 18.92
CA VAL A 191 9.61 -2.12 17.90
C VAL A 191 9.39 -2.82 16.57
N VAL A 192 8.49 -2.31 15.76
CA VAL A 192 8.26 -2.86 14.42
C VAL A 192 9.33 -2.34 13.48
N GLU A 193 10.13 -3.25 12.95
CA GLU A 193 11.03 -3.01 11.84
C GLU A 193 10.35 -3.42 10.54
N SER A 194 10.38 -2.53 9.56
CA SER A 194 9.83 -2.78 8.25
C SER A 194 10.84 -2.49 7.16
N HIS A 195 10.89 -3.40 6.20
CA HIS A 195 11.75 -3.38 5.03
C HIS A 195 10.92 -3.50 3.76
N ILE A 196 11.52 -3.25 2.63
CA ILE A 196 10.96 -3.65 1.34
C ILE A 196 11.05 -5.18 1.22
N ARG A 197 10.00 -5.82 0.69
CA ARG A 197 9.99 -7.26 0.43
C ARG A 197 11.08 -7.61 -0.61
N GLU A 198 11.78 -8.73 -0.43
CA GLU A 198 12.89 -9.14 -1.29
C GLU A 198 12.53 -9.22 -2.77
N LYS A 199 11.42 -9.89 -3.10
CA LYS A 199 10.89 -9.95 -4.48
C LYS A 199 10.61 -8.57 -5.08
N SER A 200 10.22 -7.59 -4.24
CA SER A 200 9.99 -6.21 -4.67
C SER A 200 11.31 -5.47 -4.93
N LEU A 201 12.33 -5.68 -4.09
CA LEU A 201 13.68 -5.15 -4.32
C LEU A 201 14.29 -5.69 -5.61
N GLU A 202 14.18 -7.01 -5.84
CA GLU A 202 14.65 -7.65 -7.08
C GLU A 202 13.94 -7.09 -8.32
N LYS A 203 12.61 -6.85 -8.22
CA LYS A 203 11.84 -6.22 -9.28
C LYS A 203 12.37 -4.81 -9.57
N VAL A 204 12.52 -3.99 -8.52
CA VAL A 204 13.05 -2.63 -8.65
C VAL A 204 14.44 -2.67 -9.30
N GLN A 205 15.31 -3.58 -8.88
CA GLN A 205 16.65 -3.74 -9.45
C GLN A 205 16.61 -4.11 -10.95
N ARG A 206 15.74 -5.03 -11.34
CA ARG A 206 15.57 -5.39 -12.77
C ARG A 206 15.06 -4.23 -13.61
N ASP A 207 14.04 -3.54 -13.11
CA ASP A 207 13.44 -2.39 -13.79
C ASP A 207 14.45 -1.25 -13.93
N MET A 208 15.24 -0.97 -12.89
CA MET A 208 16.33 0.01 -12.95
C MET A 208 17.38 -0.34 -14.01
N LYS A 209 17.80 -1.61 -14.09
CA LYS A 209 18.76 -2.06 -15.12
C LYS A 209 18.20 -1.88 -16.54
N ARG A 210 16.90 -2.15 -16.74
CA ARG A 210 16.21 -1.92 -18.01
C ARG A 210 16.17 -0.43 -18.36
N LEU A 211 15.79 0.42 -17.42
CA LEU A 211 15.76 1.88 -17.64
C LEU A 211 17.14 2.46 -17.91
N ILE A 212 18.21 1.92 -17.31
CA ILE A 212 19.59 2.31 -17.63
C ILE A 212 19.94 1.89 -19.05
N HIS A 213 19.52 0.72 -19.50
CA HIS A 213 19.68 0.30 -20.90
C HIS A 213 18.96 1.24 -21.87
N ASP A 214 17.74 1.67 -21.53
CA ASP A 214 16.98 2.64 -22.35
C ASP A 214 17.71 4.01 -22.43
N ILE A 215 18.42 4.43 -21.38
CA ILE A 215 19.26 5.63 -21.40
C ILE A 215 20.51 5.42 -22.26
N GLU A 216 21.08 4.23 -22.27
CA GLU A 216 22.23 3.88 -23.13
C GLU A 216 21.85 3.92 -24.61
N PHE A 217 20.66 3.36 -24.94
CA PHE A 217 20.09 3.25 -26.29
C PHE A 217 18.70 3.93 -26.38
N PRO A 218 18.62 5.25 -26.32
CA PRO A 218 17.34 5.95 -26.17
C PRO A 218 16.53 6.06 -27.46
N GLY A 219 17.04 5.55 -28.59
CA GLY A 219 16.50 5.82 -29.93
C GLY A 219 17.07 7.12 -30.53
N HIS A 220 16.43 7.63 -31.57
CA HIS A 220 16.95 8.76 -32.34
C HIS A 220 16.45 10.12 -31.79
N GLY A 221 17.39 11.07 -31.64
CA GLY A 221 17.10 12.47 -31.35
C GLY A 221 17.00 12.84 -29.85
N LYS A 222 17.20 14.13 -29.56
CA LYS A 222 17.19 14.68 -28.19
C LYS A 222 15.89 14.41 -27.42
N ARG A 223 14.73 14.34 -28.12
CA ARG A 223 13.44 14.06 -27.48
C ARG A 223 13.41 12.63 -26.91
N ALA A 224 13.96 11.65 -27.61
CA ALA A 224 14.05 10.27 -27.12
C ALA A 224 15.02 10.15 -25.95
N GLU A 225 16.14 10.87 -25.97
CA GLU A 225 17.09 10.95 -24.84
C GLU A 225 16.43 11.54 -23.58
N HIS A 226 15.72 12.65 -23.73
CA HIS A 226 14.97 13.26 -22.62
C HIS A 226 13.91 12.31 -22.06
N ALA A 227 13.13 11.67 -22.93
CA ALA A 227 12.10 10.74 -22.52
C ALA A 227 12.64 9.52 -21.72
N ALA A 228 13.81 8.99 -22.12
CA ALA A 228 14.47 7.90 -21.40
C ALA A 228 14.90 8.32 -19.99
N VAL A 229 15.51 9.50 -19.85
CA VAL A 229 15.89 10.06 -18.54
C VAL A 229 14.65 10.37 -17.70
N ALA A 230 13.61 10.95 -18.29
CA ALA A 230 12.36 11.25 -17.59
C ALA A 230 11.69 9.98 -17.06
N ARG A 231 11.62 8.88 -17.83
CA ARG A 231 11.10 7.59 -17.35
C ARG A 231 11.90 7.04 -16.17
N PHE A 232 13.24 7.11 -16.23
CA PHE A 232 14.10 6.70 -15.13
C PHE A 232 13.79 7.50 -13.86
N ASN A 233 13.74 8.83 -13.96
CA ASN A 233 13.48 9.72 -12.84
C ASN A 233 12.08 9.49 -12.25
N SER A 234 11.08 9.37 -13.09
CA SER A 234 9.69 9.08 -12.65
C SER A 234 9.59 7.75 -11.91
N TYR A 235 10.30 6.73 -12.38
CA TYR A 235 10.35 5.44 -11.70
C TYR A 235 11.01 5.54 -10.32
N VAL A 236 12.17 6.17 -10.20
CA VAL A 236 12.86 6.39 -8.92
C VAL A 236 11.96 7.14 -7.93
N ILE A 237 11.32 8.21 -8.38
CA ILE A 237 10.41 9.00 -7.54
C ILE A 237 9.21 8.15 -7.09
N GLY A 238 8.62 7.38 -8.00
CA GLY A 238 7.51 6.47 -7.69
C GLY A 238 7.88 5.44 -6.62
N VAL A 239 9.04 4.81 -6.77
CA VAL A 239 9.57 3.83 -5.80
C VAL A 239 9.86 4.49 -4.45
N HIS A 240 10.48 5.68 -4.42
CA HIS A 240 10.70 6.44 -3.19
C HIS A 240 9.38 6.82 -2.52
N ASN A 241 8.38 7.29 -3.28
CA ASN A 241 7.08 7.66 -2.73
C ASN A 241 6.38 6.48 -2.08
N TYR A 242 6.42 5.31 -2.73
CA TYR A 242 5.74 4.12 -2.26
C TYR A 242 6.40 3.53 -1.00
N TYR A 243 7.71 3.36 -1.03
CA TYR A 243 8.43 2.66 0.04
C TYR A 243 8.97 3.56 1.16
N SER A 244 8.85 4.89 1.06
CA SER A 244 9.37 5.84 2.06
C SER A 244 8.86 5.63 3.49
N MET A 245 7.81 4.84 3.67
CA MET A 245 7.23 4.51 4.98
C MET A 245 7.93 3.37 5.71
N ALA A 246 8.77 2.58 5.04
CA ALA A 246 9.51 1.51 5.69
C ALA A 246 10.56 2.09 6.65
N THR A 247 10.64 1.55 7.87
CA THR A 247 11.54 2.07 8.91
C THR A 247 13.03 1.91 8.54
N PHE A 248 13.38 0.85 7.81
CA PHE A 248 14.74 0.56 7.34
C PHE A 248 14.98 0.90 5.86
N ILE A 249 14.18 1.81 5.32
CA ILE A 249 14.22 2.17 3.91
C ILE A 249 15.60 2.63 3.43
N CYS A 250 16.33 3.38 4.25
CA CYS A 250 17.65 3.86 3.90
C CYS A 250 18.64 2.71 3.68
N HIS A 251 18.59 1.67 4.51
CA HIS A 251 19.43 0.48 4.38
C HIS A 251 19.10 -0.28 3.09
N ASP A 252 17.81 -0.53 2.82
CA ASP A 252 17.35 -1.25 1.64
C ASP A 252 17.76 -0.55 0.35
N PHE A 253 17.59 0.78 0.30
CA PHE A 253 17.99 1.56 -0.87
C PHE A 253 19.50 1.77 -0.99
N HIS A 254 20.25 1.73 0.10
CA HIS A 254 21.71 1.75 0.03
C HIS A 254 22.24 0.49 -0.70
N THR A 255 21.73 -0.68 -0.33
CA THR A 255 22.09 -1.94 -0.98
C THR A 255 21.71 -1.94 -2.46
N LEU A 256 20.49 -1.46 -2.79
CA LEU A 256 20.01 -1.33 -4.16
C LEU A 256 20.88 -0.33 -4.96
N ALA A 257 21.23 0.83 -4.36
CA ALA A 257 22.02 1.87 -4.99
C ALA A 257 23.40 1.37 -5.43
N PHE A 258 24.04 0.51 -4.65
CA PHE A 258 25.32 -0.08 -5.03
C PHE A 258 25.22 -0.82 -6.36
N SER A 259 24.23 -1.69 -6.51
CA SER A 259 23.99 -2.44 -7.76
C SER A 259 23.62 -1.53 -8.94
N VAL A 260 22.78 -0.53 -8.70
CA VAL A 260 22.36 0.45 -9.72
C VAL A 260 23.55 1.31 -10.17
N HIS A 261 24.37 1.79 -9.25
CA HIS A 261 25.57 2.57 -9.57
C HIS A 261 26.58 1.76 -10.38
N LYS A 262 26.77 0.47 -10.04
CA LYS A 262 27.62 -0.43 -10.85
C LYS A 262 27.12 -0.53 -12.29
N SER A 263 25.82 -0.68 -12.48
CA SER A 263 25.18 -0.74 -13.81
C SER A 263 25.30 0.60 -14.57
N LEU A 264 25.05 1.74 -13.91
CA LEU A 264 25.22 3.06 -14.50
C LEU A 264 26.66 3.30 -14.97
N ASN A 265 27.65 2.98 -14.13
CA ASN A 265 29.05 3.15 -14.46
C ASN A 265 29.50 2.24 -15.60
N ALA A 266 29.07 0.97 -15.61
CA ALA A 266 29.44 0.02 -16.64
C ALA A 266 28.87 0.38 -18.01
N ARG A 267 27.59 0.79 -18.08
CA ARG A 267 26.89 1.05 -19.34
C ARG A 267 27.13 2.47 -19.87
N LEU A 268 27.07 3.47 -19.01
CA LEU A 268 27.16 4.87 -19.43
C LEU A 268 28.60 5.43 -19.43
N LYS A 269 29.53 4.77 -18.73
CA LYS A 269 30.99 5.07 -18.78
C LYS A 269 31.30 6.58 -18.73
N LYS A 270 32.01 7.07 -19.72
CA LYS A 270 32.44 8.50 -19.86
C LYS A 270 31.27 9.48 -20.04
N ARG A 271 30.06 8.99 -20.43
CA ARG A 271 28.85 9.84 -20.58
C ARG A 271 28.26 10.24 -19.22
N LEU A 272 28.46 9.44 -18.19
CA LEU A 272 27.98 9.72 -16.84
C LEU A 272 28.89 10.72 -16.14
N LYS A 273 28.31 11.79 -15.59
CA LYS A 273 29.03 12.82 -14.84
C LYS A 273 28.52 12.91 -13.40
N THR A 274 29.42 13.26 -12.50
CA THR A 274 29.09 13.54 -11.10
C THR A 274 28.82 15.03 -10.88
N VAL A 275 28.20 15.41 -9.76
CA VAL A 275 27.99 16.80 -9.35
C VAL A 275 29.32 17.58 -9.36
N LYS A 276 30.38 17.00 -8.78
CA LYS A 276 31.72 17.63 -8.75
C LYS A 276 32.26 17.90 -10.14
N GLN A 277 32.12 16.97 -11.08
CA GLN A 277 32.58 17.14 -12.48
C GLN A 277 31.75 18.19 -13.22
N VAL A 278 30.45 18.26 -13.00
CA VAL A 278 29.57 19.25 -13.63
C VAL A 278 29.90 20.65 -13.11
N ARG A 279 30.06 20.84 -11.81
CA ARG A 279 30.45 22.12 -11.19
C ARG A 279 31.83 22.58 -11.64
N LYS A 280 32.85 21.70 -11.59
CA LYS A 280 34.24 22.03 -11.99
C LYS A 280 34.34 22.44 -13.44
N ARG A 281 33.58 21.80 -14.34
CA ARG A 281 33.67 22.07 -15.79
C ARG A 281 32.64 23.09 -16.29
N LYS A 282 31.80 23.65 -15.40
CA LYS A 282 30.69 24.57 -15.72
C LYS A 282 29.79 24.05 -16.87
N LEU A 283 29.53 22.76 -16.86
CA LEU A 283 28.71 22.11 -17.90
C LEU A 283 27.24 22.53 -17.73
N GLY A 284 26.62 22.98 -18.82
CA GLY A 284 25.21 23.34 -18.85
C GLY A 284 24.29 22.13 -18.82
N TYR A 285 24.06 21.54 -17.63
CA TYR A 285 23.10 20.48 -17.45
C TYR A 285 21.77 21.01 -16.92
N VAL A 286 20.65 20.44 -17.41
CA VAL A 286 19.32 20.79 -16.96
C VAL A 286 18.97 19.92 -15.75
N ILE A 287 18.62 20.57 -14.65
CA ILE A 287 18.06 19.93 -13.48
C ILE A 287 16.59 20.35 -13.43
N PRO A 288 15.63 19.46 -13.73
CA PRO A 288 14.21 19.78 -13.62
C PRO A 288 13.84 20.19 -12.19
N ASP A 289 12.90 21.12 -12.03
CA ASP A 289 12.52 21.67 -10.71
C ASP A 289 12.11 20.58 -9.71
N TYR A 290 11.33 19.59 -10.13
CA TYR A 290 10.94 18.46 -9.31
C TYR A 290 12.10 17.58 -8.84
N ILE A 291 13.23 17.54 -9.57
CA ILE A 291 14.46 16.89 -9.14
C ILE A 291 15.24 17.79 -8.19
N LYS A 292 15.29 19.09 -8.48
CA LYS A 292 16.00 20.07 -7.65
C LYS A 292 15.38 20.20 -6.27
N GLU A 293 14.06 20.32 -6.19
CA GLU A 293 13.33 20.39 -4.92
C GLU A 293 13.53 19.15 -4.04
N ARG A 294 13.58 17.99 -4.65
CA ARG A 294 13.63 16.72 -3.93
C ARG A 294 15.06 16.24 -3.62
N TYR A 295 15.99 16.44 -4.55
CA TYR A 295 17.34 15.87 -4.54
C TYR A 295 18.46 16.90 -4.72
N GLY A 296 18.13 18.18 -4.81
CA GLY A 296 19.08 19.25 -5.15
C GLY A 296 20.32 19.33 -4.27
N ASP A 297 20.16 18.95 -2.99
CA ASP A 297 21.25 18.95 -2.00
C ASP A 297 22.10 17.66 -2.02
N SER A 298 21.72 16.67 -2.83
CA SER A 298 22.38 15.38 -2.84
C SER A 298 23.59 15.34 -3.75
N GLU A 299 24.75 15.01 -3.20
CA GLU A 299 25.95 14.72 -4.00
C GLU A 299 25.85 13.40 -4.80
N GLN A 300 24.81 12.59 -4.55
CA GLN A 300 24.56 11.35 -5.29
C GLN A 300 23.94 11.57 -6.66
N LEU A 301 23.52 12.81 -7.00
CA LEU A 301 23.04 13.15 -8.32
C LEU A 301 24.08 12.77 -9.38
N LYS A 302 23.62 12.19 -10.47
CA LYS A 302 24.41 11.89 -11.66
C LYS A 302 23.79 12.62 -12.85
N PHE A 303 24.59 12.81 -13.88
CA PHE A 303 24.18 13.54 -15.06
C PHE A 303 24.54 12.74 -16.31
N VAL A 304 23.63 12.68 -17.25
CA VAL A 304 23.82 12.02 -18.55
C VAL A 304 23.03 12.75 -19.62
N ARG A 305 23.62 12.87 -20.83
CA ARG A 305 22.93 13.46 -21.99
C ARG A 305 22.33 14.86 -21.73
N GLY A 306 22.96 15.64 -20.85
CA GLY A 306 22.48 16.98 -20.51
C GLY A 306 21.44 17.05 -19.37
N TYR A 307 21.04 15.95 -18.77
CA TYR A 307 19.98 15.88 -17.76
C TYR A 307 20.44 15.22 -16.46
N ALA A 308 19.83 15.65 -15.34
CA ALA A 308 20.05 15.04 -14.04
C ALA A 308 19.29 13.72 -13.88
N LEU A 309 19.95 12.74 -13.27
CA LEU A 309 19.36 11.46 -12.85
C LEU A 309 19.07 11.48 -11.35
N ALA A 310 17.83 11.13 -10.97
CA ALA A 310 17.42 10.97 -9.58
C ALA A 310 18.24 9.87 -8.87
N PRO A 311 18.81 10.15 -7.70
CA PRO A 311 19.66 9.20 -6.98
C PRO A 311 18.78 8.19 -6.25
N ILE A 312 18.80 6.92 -6.65
CA ILE A 312 18.00 5.85 -6.05
C ILE A 312 18.34 5.64 -4.56
N GLY A 313 19.60 5.88 -4.15
CA GLY A 313 20.03 5.72 -2.77
C GLY A 313 19.67 6.87 -1.84
N TYR A 314 19.19 8.00 -2.37
CA TYR A 314 18.81 9.16 -1.56
C TYR A 314 17.33 9.19 -1.28
N VAL A 315 16.91 8.43 -0.28
CA VAL A 315 15.52 8.36 0.17
C VAL A 315 15.37 9.00 1.55
N LYS A 316 14.31 9.76 1.75
CA LYS A 316 13.92 10.30 3.06
C LYS A 316 12.81 9.44 3.64
N HIS A 317 13.02 8.89 4.83
CA HIS A 317 11.98 8.16 5.57
C HIS A 317 10.81 9.12 5.87
N ARG A 318 9.60 8.63 5.67
CA ARG A 318 8.35 9.35 5.96
C ARG A 318 7.56 8.59 7.00
N ASN A 319 7.43 9.15 8.20
CA ASN A 319 6.61 8.55 9.23
C ASN A 319 5.11 8.77 8.93
N PRO A 320 4.34 7.73 8.57
CA PRO A 320 2.91 7.85 8.28
C PRO A 320 2.08 8.21 9.51
N MET A 321 2.57 7.86 10.72
CA MET A 321 1.89 8.14 11.99
C MET A 321 1.82 9.63 12.34
N MET A 322 2.67 10.44 11.72
CA MET A 322 2.69 11.90 11.90
C MET A 322 1.64 12.65 11.06
N LYS A 323 0.90 11.95 10.19
CA LYS A 323 -0.15 12.60 9.40
C LYS A 323 -1.38 12.83 10.25
N ARG A 324 -1.91 14.06 10.20
CA ARG A 324 -3.27 14.35 10.68
C ARG A 324 -4.25 13.49 9.88
N CYS A 325 -5.23 12.93 10.56
CA CYS A 325 -6.35 12.27 9.88
C CYS A 325 -7.01 13.29 8.96
N ILE A 326 -7.08 12.97 7.69
CA ILE A 326 -7.85 13.79 6.75
C ILE A 326 -9.31 13.47 7.03
N THR A 327 -10.10 14.48 7.26
CA THR A 327 -11.54 14.39 7.30
C THR A 327 -12.03 13.69 6.04
N ASN A 328 -13.19 13.10 6.11
CA ASN A 328 -13.79 12.29 5.05
C ASN A 328 -13.46 12.80 3.63
N SER A 329 -12.71 12.03 2.84
CA SER A 329 -12.26 12.39 1.49
C SER A 329 -13.40 12.57 0.47
N TYR A 330 -14.61 12.18 0.83
CA TYR A 330 -15.81 12.34 0.00
C TYR A 330 -16.55 13.67 0.23
N THR A 331 -16.19 14.43 1.25
CA THR A 331 -16.69 15.80 1.42
C THR A 331 -15.90 16.80 0.57
N PRO A 332 -16.45 17.96 0.22
CA PRO A 332 -15.72 19.01 -0.52
C PRO A 332 -14.39 19.39 0.17
N GLU A 333 -14.42 19.62 1.48
CA GLU A 333 -13.27 20.00 2.30
C GLU A 333 -12.22 18.86 2.35
N GLY A 334 -12.68 17.61 2.44
CA GLY A 334 -11.79 16.46 2.42
C GLY A 334 -11.15 16.27 1.05
N ARG A 335 -11.87 16.49 -0.04
CA ARG A 335 -11.31 16.47 -1.41
C ARG A 335 -10.27 17.57 -1.60
N GLU A 336 -10.56 18.79 -1.18
CA GLU A 336 -9.60 19.91 -1.23
C GLU A 336 -8.34 19.58 -0.44
N ALA A 337 -8.47 19.03 0.77
CA ALA A 337 -7.34 18.60 1.58
C ALA A 337 -6.49 17.52 0.89
N VAL A 338 -7.12 16.56 0.21
CA VAL A 338 -6.43 15.52 -0.59
C VAL A 338 -5.71 16.14 -1.78
N HIS A 339 -6.37 17.05 -2.52
CA HIS A 339 -5.77 17.73 -3.67
C HIS A 339 -4.56 18.57 -3.27
N LYS A 340 -4.70 19.35 -2.19
CA LYS A 340 -3.58 20.13 -1.62
C LYS A 340 -2.40 19.24 -1.21
N MET A 341 -2.69 18.09 -0.61
CA MET A 341 -1.68 17.12 -0.20
C MET A 341 -0.96 16.46 -1.39
N LEU A 342 -1.68 16.23 -2.49
CA LEU A 342 -1.14 15.63 -3.72
C LEU A 342 -0.43 16.65 -4.63
N GLY A 343 -0.51 17.96 -4.31
CA GLY A 343 0.02 19.02 -5.15
C GLY A 343 -0.69 19.13 -6.51
N LYS A 344 -1.93 18.62 -6.60
CA LYS A 344 -2.74 18.69 -7.82
C LYS A 344 -3.89 19.68 -7.60
N SER A 345 -3.89 20.74 -8.39
CA SER A 345 -5.10 21.52 -8.64
C SER A 345 -5.94 20.77 -9.67
N ILE A 346 -7.04 20.16 -9.25
CA ILE A 346 -8.03 19.68 -10.19
C ILE A 346 -9.00 20.86 -10.38
N ASP A 347 -8.95 21.42 -11.56
CA ASP A 347 -9.92 22.43 -11.98
C ASP A 347 -11.30 21.79 -11.93
N THR A 348 -12.14 22.24 -11.00
CA THR A 348 -13.49 21.71 -10.79
C THR A 348 -14.47 22.12 -11.91
N GLY A 349 -13.97 22.77 -12.96
CA GLY A 349 -14.76 23.24 -14.10
C GLY A 349 -15.31 22.17 -15.06
N ILE A 350 -15.07 20.87 -14.81
CA ILE A 350 -15.53 19.78 -15.69
C ILE A 350 -16.78 19.05 -15.16
N MET A 351 -17.38 19.51 -14.06
CA MET A 351 -18.62 18.93 -13.53
C MET A 351 -19.78 19.94 -13.50
N HIS A 352 -20.09 20.51 -14.65
CA HIS A 352 -21.39 21.14 -14.90
C HIS A 352 -21.95 20.58 -16.19
#